data_3a2e08029101b08fab4cb5bf45faf445
#
_entry.id   3a2e08029101b08fab4cb5bf45faf445
#
_cell.length_a   1.000
_cell.length_b   1.000
_cell.length_c   1.000
_cell.angle_alpha   90.00
_cell.angle_beta   90.00
_cell.angle_gamma   90.00
#
_symmetry.space_group_name_H-M   'P 1'
#
loop_
_entity.id
_entity.type
_entity.pdbx_description
1 polymer ?
#
loop_
_entity_poly.entity_id
_entity_poly.type
_entity_poly.pdbx_seq_one_letter_code
_entity_poly.pdbx_strand_id
1 'polypeptide(L)'
;MIDAVNVATQSVATNAIVLFGSTRITTGCSARHEPGSGRFVLLKPGIYEVEFNANVSLPTGAAVGPIELDIVQDGEAVAGSKMIYTPTAVATLGNVSATVLVRVYEQGCCTTLSVRNDSATTIDVQDANLVITRHC
;
A
#
# COMPACT_ATOMS: atom_id res chain seq x y z
N MET A 1 8.21 12.49 -6.85
CA MET A 1 8.57 11.19 -6.26
C MET A 1 8.29 11.21 -4.77
N ILE A 2 7.74 10.14 -4.26
CA ILE A 2 7.48 9.97 -2.82
C ILE A 2 8.03 8.62 -2.39
N ASP A 3 8.67 8.60 -1.22
CA ASP A 3 9.06 7.38 -0.52
C ASP A 3 8.53 7.47 0.90
N ALA A 4 7.49 6.70 1.20
CA ALA A 4 6.84 6.70 2.50
C ALA A 4 7.05 5.36 3.20
N VAL A 5 7.19 5.39 4.51
CA VAL A 5 7.46 4.20 5.32
C VAL A 5 6.63 4.17 6.59
N ASN A 6 6.43 2.95 7.10
CA ASN A 6 5.94 2.71 8.45
C ASN A 6 6.69 1.52 9.03
N VAL A 7 7.71 1.79 9.81
CA VAL A 7 8.61 0.76 10.34
C VAL A 7 7.93 -0.07 11.42
N ALA A 8 7.17 0.57 12.30
CA ALA A 8 6.50 -0.11 13.40
C ALA A 8 5.41 -1.05 12.89
N THR A 9 5.17 -2.12 13.65
CA THR A 9 4.06 -3.04 13.36
C THR A 9 2.73 -2.32 13.55
N GLN A 10 1.85 -2.45 12.57
CA GLN A 10 0.49 -1.92 12.64
C GLN A 10 -0.53 -3.02 12.40
N SER A 11 -1.66 -2.92 13.08
CA SER A 11 -2.78 -3.82 12.88
C SER A 11 -3.70 -3.20 11.82
N VAL A 12 -3.99 -3.95 10.76
CA VAL A 12 -4.82 -3.48 9.65
C VAL A 12 -6.05 -4.38 9.54
N ALA A 13 -7.21 -3.84 9.81
CA ALA A 13 -8.47 -4.58 9.74
C ALA A 13 -8.84 -4.92 8.30
N THR A 14 -9.73 -5.88 8.13
CA THR A 14 -10.27 -6.22 6.81
C THR A 14 -10.86 -4.97 6.14
N ASN A 15 -10.52 -4.75 4.88
CA ASN A 15 -10.91 -3.61 4.07
C ASN A 15 -10.34 -2.25 4.52
N ALA A 16 -9.50 -2.24 5.55
CA ALA A 16 -8.79 -1.03 5.95
C ALA A 16 -7.51 -0.85 5.13
N ILE A 17 -6.97 0.34 5.16
CA ILE A 17 -5.75 0.67 4.42
C ILE A 17 -4.53 0.69 5.34
N VAL A 18 -3.37 0.37 4.76
CA VAL A 18 -2.09 0.47 5.45
C VAL A 18 -1.74 1.95 5.64
N LEU A 19 -1.29 2.31 6.83
CA LEU A 19 -0.89 3.68 7.16
C LEU A 19 0.63 3.81 7.03
N PHE A 20 1.08 5.03 6.67
CA PHE A 20 2.51 5.33 6.55
C PHE A 20 2.83 6.52 7.44
N GLY A 21 3.55 6.27 8.51
CA GLY A 21 3.83 7.28 9.54
C GLY A 21 4.81 8.36 9.12
N SER A 22 5.65 8.08 8.12
CA SER A 22 6.69 9.02 7.68
C SER A 22 6.78 9.08 6.17
N THR A 23 7.07 10.27 5.66
CA THR A 23 7.46 10.48 4.26
C THR A 23 8.95 10.78 4.25
N ARG A 24 9.77 9.78 3.86
CA ARG A 24 11.23 9.92 3.90
C ARG A 24 11.75 10.86 2.83
N ILE A 25 11.21 10.73 1.63
CA ILE A 25 11.64 11.52 0.49
C ILE A 25 10.40 12.01 -0.26
N THR A 26 10.39 13.29 -0.56
CA THR A 26 9.39 13.86 -1.46
C THR A 26 10.06 14.88 -2.35
N THR A 27 9.89 14.73 -3.66
CA THR A 27 10.43 15.64 -4.65
C THR A 27 9.37 15.96 -5.69
N GLY A 28 9.42 17.18 -6.22
CA GLY A 28 8.43 17.62 -7.19
C GLY A 28 7.09 17.92 -6.56
N CYS A 29 6.10 18.15 -7.39
CA CYS A 29 4.74 18.50 -6.95
C CYS A 29 3.67 17.67 -7.65
N SER A 30 4.00 16.48 -8.11
CA SER A 30 3.05 15.61 -8.80
C SER A 30 2.32 14.64 -7.85
N ALA A 31 2.84 14.42 -6.66
CA ALA A 31 2.21 13.55 -5.68
C ALA A 31 2.36 14.13 -4.28
N ARG A 32 1.43 13.82 -3.39
CA ARG A 32 1.44 14.31 -2.02
C ARG A 32 1.04 13.21 -1.05
N HIS A 33 1.68 13.20 0.10
CA HIS A 33 1.38 12.30 1.23
C HIS A 33 1.45 13.07 2.54
N GLU A 34 0.44 12.92 3.38
CA GLU A 34 0.43 13.43 4.75
C GLU A 34 0.95 12.36 5.69
N PRO A 35 1.99 12.62 6.49
CA PRO A 35 2.48 11.64 7.47
C PRO A 35 1.36 11.15 8.37
N GLY A 36 1.29 9.83 8.54
CA GLY A 36 0.23 9.16 9.31
C GLY A 36 -0.96 8.70 8.47
N SER A 37 -1.09 9.16 7.23
CA SER A 37 -2.15 8.76 6.33
C SER A 37 -1.78 7.52 5.52
N GLY A 38 -2.78 6.75 5.12
CA GLY A 38 -2.61 5.68 4.14
C GLY A 38 -2.95 6.12 2.72
N ARG A 39 -3.35 7.36 2.51
CA ARG A 39 -3.73 7.88 1.20
C ARG A 39 -2.66 8.75 0.60
N PHE A 40 -2.39 8.51 -0.66
CA PHE A 40 -1.48 9.29 -1.48
C PHE A 40 -2.30 9.97 -2.57
N VAL A 41 -2.03 11.24 -2.84
CA VAL A 41 -2.77 12.00 -3.82
C VAL A 41 -1.86 12.30 -5.02
N LEU A 42 -2.31 11.91 -6.21
CA LEU A 42 -1.62 12.20 -7.46
C LEU A 42 -2.27 13.44 -8.08
N LEU A 43 -1.47 14.49 -8.26
CA LEU A 43 -1.97 15.83 -8.59
C LEU A 43 -1.87 16.17 -10.06
N LYS A 44 -1.04 15.47 -10.82
CA LYS A 44 -0.79 15.79 -12.23
C LYS A 44 -1.09 14.58 -13.12
N PRO A 45 -1.54 14.82 -14.34
CA PRO A 45 -1.72 13.74 -15.31
C PRO A 45 -0.40 13.05 -15.63
N GLY A 46 -0.46 11.81 -16.01
CA GLY A 46 0.72 11.05 -16.43
C GLY A 46 0.68 9.60 -15.99
N ILE A 47 1.81 8.97 -16.18
CA ILE A 47 2.03 7.57 -15.78
C ILE A 47 2.89 7.56 -14.52
N TYR A 48 2.44 6.83 -13.51
CA TYR A 48 3.13 6.69 -12.25
C TYR A 48 3.50 5.23 -12.01
N GLU A 49 4.70 5.01 -11.54
CA GLU A 49 5.13 3.70 -11.03
C GLU A 49 4.92 3.68 -9.53
N VAL A 50 4.23 2.66 -9.04
CA VAL A 50 3.92 2.49 -7.64
C VAL A 50 4.50 1.16 -7.18
N GLU A 51 5.40 1.22 -6.19
CA GLU A 51 6.03 0.05 -5.61
C GLU A 51 5.68 -0.05 -4.14
N PHE A 52 5.17 -1.19 -3.71
CA PHE A 52 4.89 -1.46 -2.32
C PHE A 52 5.61 -2.72 -1.88
N ASN A 53 6.16 -2.70 -0.68
CA ASN A 53 6.61 -3.90 -0.01
C ASN A 53 6.41 -3.79 1.50
N ALA A 54 6.21 -4.93 2.14
CA ALA A 54 6.04 -4.99 3.58
C ALA A 54 6.26 -6.42 4.07
N ASN A 55 6.54 -6.55 5.36
CA ASN A 55 6.48 -7.83 6.05
C ASN A 55 5.11 -7.95 6.70
N VAL A 56 4.48 -9.10 6.53
CA VAL A 56 3.12 -9.33 7.01
C VAL A 56 3.06 -10.60 7.83
N SER A 57 2.11 -10.65 8.77
CA SER A 57 1.84 -11.85 9.56
C SER A 57 0.38 -11.83 10.01
N LEU A 58 -0.10 -13.01 10.44
CA LEU A 58 -1.39 -13.11 11.10
C LEU A 58 -1.19 -12.87 12.60
N PRO A 59 -2.07 -12.11 13.25
CA PRO A 59 -1.96 -11.88 14.68
C PRO A 59 -2.26 -13.17 15.45
N THR A 60 -1.70 -13.28 16.66
CA THR A 60 -1.99 -14.38 17.57
C THR A 60 -3.49 -14.46 17.84
N GLY A 61 -4.04 -15.66 17.73
CA GLY A 61 -5.47 -15.90 17.91
C GLY A 61 -6.29 -15.85 16.61
N ALA A 62 -5.70 -15.45 15.49
CA ALA A 62 -6.37 -15.50 14.20
C ALA A 62 -6.39 -16.93 13.64
N ALA A 63 -7.36 -17.22 12.78
CA ALA A 63 -7.36 -18.46 12.02
C ALA A 63 -6.31 -18.35 10.91
N VAL A 64 -5.58 -19.42 10.65
CA VAL A 64 -4.60 -19.47 9.57
C VAL A 64 -5.32 -19.41 8.22
N GLY A 65 -4.90 -18.51 7.36
CA GLY A 65 -5.47 -18.33 6.04
C GLY A 65 -4.63 -17.36 5.22
N PRO A 66 -4.99 -17.12 3.95
CA PRO A 66 -4.20 -16.25 3.09
C PRO A 66 -4.29 -14.80 3.54
N ILE A 67 -3.13 -14.12 3.49
CA ILE A 67 -3.03 -12.67 3.63
C ILE A 67 -3.07 -12.09 2.23
N GLU A 68 -3.98 -11.15 1.98
CA GLU A 68 -4.16 -10.54 0.67
C GLU A 68 -4.16 -9.04 0.77
N LEU A 69 -3.34 -8.39 -0.06
CA LEU A 69 -3.24 -6.93 -0.15
C LEU A 69 -3.36 -6.50 -1.60
N ASP A 70 -3.95 -5.35 -1.83
CA ASP A 70 -4.04 -4.72 -3.15
C ASP A 70 -3.57 -3.28 -3.09
N ILE A 71 -3.00 -2.80 -4.19
CA ILE A 71 -2.86 -1.37 -4.43
C ILE A 71 -4.18 -0.90 -5.02
N VAL A 72 -4.74 0.17 -4.46
CA VAL A 72 -6.07 0.67 -4.80
C VAL A 72 -5.96 2.09 -5.36
N GLN A 73 -6.60 2.32 -6.50
CA GLN A 73 -6.69 3.64 -7.12
C GLN A 73 -8.16 4.08 -7.13
N ASP A 74 -8.45 5.19 -6.47
CA ASP A 74 -9.81 5.74 -6.37
C ASP A 74 -10.86 4.72 -5.91
N GLY A 75 -10.48 3.86 -4.95
CA GLY A 75 -11.38 2.86 -4.38
C GLY A 75 -11.42 1.53 -5.10
N GLU A 76 -10.75 1.39 -6.23
CA GLU A 76 -10.72 0.14 -6.99
C GLU A 76 -9.33 -0.47 -7.02
N ALA A 77 -9.26 -1.79 -6.84
CA ALA A 77 -7.98 -2.49 -6.91
C ALA A 77 -7.38 -2.38 -8.31
N VAL A 78 -6.09 -2.05 -8.37
CA VAL A 78 -5.34 -2.00 -9.61
C VAL A 78 -5.06 -3.42 -10.07
N ALA A 79 -5.40 -3.74 -11.31
CA ALA A 79 -5.14 -5.07 -11.86
C ALA A 79 -3.64 -5.38 -11.82
N GLY A 80 -3.29 -6.56 -11.36
CA GLY A 80 -1.90 -6.98 -11.23
C GLY A 80 -1.22 -6.58 -9.92
N SER A 81 -1.93 -5.92 -9.01
CA SER A 81 -1.36 -5.49 -7.74
C SER A 81 -1.61 -6.43 -6.57
N LYS A 82 -2.38 -7.48 -6.76
CA LYS A 82 -2.73 -8.37 -5.64
C LYS A 82 -1.50 -9.13 -5.16
N MET A 83 -1.27 -9.04 -3.85
CA MET A 83 -0.18 -9.71 -3.15
C MET A 83 -0.78 -10.74 -2.21
N ILE A 84 -0.39 -12.00 -2.36
CA ILE A 84 -0.92 -13.09 -1.53
C ILE A 84 0.23 -13.81 -0.85
N TYR A 85 0.10 -14.00 0.46
CA TYR A 85 1.00 -14.82 1.24
C TYR A 85 0.16 -15.67 2.19
N THR A 86 0.34 -16.99 2.12
CA THR A 86 -0.36 -17.91 3.01
C THR A 86 0.62 -18.46 4.04
N PRO A 87 0.59 -17.97 5.29
CA PRO A 87 1.47 -18.49 6.34
C PRO A 87 1.02 -19.87 6.80
N THR A 88 1.97 -20.64 7.31
CA THR A 88 1.68 -21.96 7.88
C THR A 88 1.22 -21.88 9.33
N ALA A 89 1.47 -20.76 10.01
CA ALA A 89 1.09 -20.52 11.40
C ALA A 89 0.92 -19.02 11.62
N VAL A 90 0.21 -18.66 12.70
CA VAL A 90 0.10 -17.27 13.16
C VAL A 90 1.48 -16.74 13.57
N ALA A 91 1.63 -15.43 13.56
CA ALA A 91 2.88 -14.72 13.92
C ALA A 91 4.11 -15.10 13.09
N THR A 92 3.93 -15.78 11.95
CA THR A 92 5.01 -16.10 11.02
C THR A 92 5.10 -14.99 9.98
N LEU A 93 6.25 -14.30 9.93
CA LEU A 93 6.46 -13.20 9.00
C LEU A 93 6.71 -13.71 7.58
N GLY A 94 6.13 -13.05 6.62
CA GLY A 94 6.42 -13.21 5.21
C GLY A 94 6.50 -11.86 4.54
N ASN A 95 7.17 -11.78 3.40
CA ASN A 95 7.28 -10.54 2.65
C ASN A 95 6.32 -10.55 1.47
N VAL A 96 5.66 -9.43 1.25
CA VAL A 96 4.82 -9.21 0.05
C VAL A 96 5.28 -7.94 -0.65
N SER A 97 5.21 -7.94 -1.97
CA SER A 97 5.57 -6.79 -2.77
C SER A 97 4.81 -6.78 -4.09
N ALA A 98 4.62 -5.59 -4.63
CA ALA A 98 4.05 -5.42 -5.96
C ALA A 98 4.55 -4.11 -6.56
N THR A 99 4.72 -4.10 -7.87
CA THR A 99 5.03 -2.92 -8.66
C THR A 99 3.99 -2.82 -9.76
N VAL A 100 3.30 -1.69 -9.85
CA VAL A 100 2.30 -1.45 -10.89
C VAL A 100 2.47 -0.07 -11.48
N LEU A 101 1.95 0.11 -12.69
CA LEU A 101 1.84 1.41 -13.33
C LEU A 101 0.38 1.85 -13.25
N VAL A 102 0.19 3.10 -12.89
CA VAL A 102 -1.14 3.70 -12.85
C VAL A 102 -1.16 4.94 -13.73
N ARG A 103 -2.31 5.19 -14.34
CA ARG A 103 -2.49 6.36 -15.19
C ARG A 103 -3.42 7.35 -14.54
N VAL A 104 -3.04 8.63 -14.59
CA VAL A 104 -3.89 9.75 -14.21
C VAL A 104 -4.20 10.54 -15.46
N TYR A 105 -5.47 10.68 -15.78
CA TYR A 105 -5.92 11.40 -16.97
C TYR A 105 -5.99 12.90 -16.72
N GLU A 106 -5.91 13.69 -17.79
CA GLU A 106 -5.89 15.15 -17.71
C GLU A 106 -7.13 15.73 -17.01
N GLN A 107 -8.24 15.05 -17.13
CA GLN A 107 -9.51 15.50 -16.55
C GLN A 107 -9.59 15.28 -15.05
N GLY A 108 -8.69 14.47 -14.50
CA GLY A 108 -8.80 14.08 -13.10
C GLY A 108 -7.94 14.95 -12.19
N CYS A 109 -8.56 15.61 -11.25
CA CYS A 109 -7.84 16.13 -10.11
C CYS A 109 -7.84 15.05 -9.02
N CYS A 110 -6.69 14.87 -8.37
CA CYS A 110 -6.70 14.28 -7.05
C CYS A 110 -7.03 12.77 -7.03
N THR A 111 -6.45 12.06 -7.99
CA THR A 111 -6.45 10.58 -7.93
C THR A 111 -5.78 10.12 -6.65
N THR A 112 -6.43 9.22 -5.92
CA THR A 112 -5.89 8.68 -4.67
C THR A 112 -5.35 7.27 -4.85
N LEU A 113 -4.26 6.97 -4.15
CA LEU A 113 -3.69 5.64 -4.04
C LEU A 113 -3.65 5.22 -2.58
N SER A 114 -3.85 3.93 -2.34
CA SER A 114 -3.70 3.34 -1.02
C SER A 114 -3.39 1.85 -1.17
N VAL A 115 -3.02 1.21 -0.06
CA VAL A 115 -2.84 -0.25 0.00
C VAL A 115 -3.89 -0.79 0.96
N ARG A 116 -4.72 -1.70 0.49
CA ARG A 116 -5.87 -2.21 1.24
C ARG A 116 -5.67 -3.67 1.63
N ASN A 117 -6.09 -3.99 2.86
CA ASN A 117 -6.15 -5.38 3.31
C ASN A 117 -7.43 -6.02 2.79
N ASP A 118 -7.30 -6.94 1.84
CA ASP A 118 -8.40 -7.73 1.29
C ASP A 118 -8.50 -9.12 1.93
N SER A 119 -7.75 -9.37 3.00
CA SER A 119 -7.82 -10.64 3.73
C SER A 119 -9.15 -10.76 4.46
N ALA A 120 -9.54 -11.99 4.80
CA ALA A 120 -10.74 -12.25 5.57
C ALA A 120 -10.63 -11.80 7.03
N THR A 121 -9.43 -11.54 7.53
CA THR A 121 -9.18 -11.14 8.91
C THR A 121 -8.26 -9.93 9.01
N THR A 122 -8.16 -9.37 10.22
CA THR A 122 -7.14 -8.38 10.56
C THR A 122 -5.74 -9.01 10.40
N ILE A 123 -4.80 -8.23 9.88
CA ILE A 123 -3.41 -8.66 9.71
C ILE A 123 -2.47 -7.67 10.40
N ASP A 124 -1.24 -8.12 10.67
CA ASP A 124 -0.15 -7.25 11.12
C ASP A 124 0.76 -6.93 9.94
N VAL A 125 1.07 -5.65 9.79
CA VAL A 125 1.96 -5.15 8.72
C VAL A 125 3.13 -4.45 9.37
N GLN A 126 4.34 -4.83 9.00
CA GLN A 126 5.57 -4.34 9.59
C GLN A 126 6.51 -3.88 8.48
N ASP A 127 7.20 -2.78 8.75
CA ASP A 127 8.22 -2.24 7.84
C ASP A 127 7.68 -2.02 6.43
N ALA A 128 6.53 -1.36 6.35
CA ALA A 128 5.88 -1.05 5.08
C ALA A 128 6.59 0.09 4.38
N ASN A 129 6.71 -0.02 3.06
CA ASN A 129 7.32 1.02 2.21
C ASN A 129 6.51 1.17 0.93
N LEU A 130 6.20 2.40 0.57
CA LEU A 130 5.57 2.72 -0.71
C LEU A 130 6.36 3.81 -1.41
N VAL A 131 6.72 3.54 -2.66
CA VAL A 131 7.43 4.48 -3.52
C VAL A 131 6.56 4.80 -4.72
N ILE A 132 6.40 6.08 -5.00
CA ILE A 132 5.67 6.56 -6.17
C ILE A 132 6.61 7.43 -7.00
N THR A 133 6.75 7.08 -8.28
CA THR A 133 7.57 7.82 -9.24
C THR A 133 6.74 8.14 -10.47
N ARG A 134 6.73 9.41 -10.86
CA ARG A 134 6.05 9.82 -12.09
C ARG A 134 7.01 9.70 -13.26
N HIS A 135 6.59 8.98 -14.31
CA HIS A 135 7.43 8.75 -15.48
C HIS A 135 7.22 9.77 -16.59
N CYS A 136 6.01 10.23 -16.82
CA CYS A 136 5.74 11.24 -17.83
C CYS A 136 4.59 12.13 -17.42
#